data_282573db622ac19978675f5dc654b712
#
_entry.id   282573db622ac19978675f5dc654b712
#
_cell.length_a   1.000
_cell.length_b   1.000
_cell.length_c   1.000
_cell.angle_alpha   90.00
_cell.angle_beta   90.00
_cell.angle_gamma   90.00
#
_symmetry.space_group_name_H-M   'P 1'
#
loop_
_entity.id
_entity.type
_entity.pdbx_description
1 polymer ?
#
loop_
_entity_poly.entity_id
_entity_poly.type
_entity_poly.pdbx_seq_one_letter_code
_entity_poly.pdbx_strand_id
1 'polypeptide(L)'
;MKEKLIIVTGNSLKFKELSLELNKLFLCEQGILPDYFEIQGTPAEIINHKLKAAYAHFKEPVLVDDTSLHFEELGGFPGPYIKDFIKHLPVYKMGVKFAGTRVNVSCWLGYYDGVKEVIVNGTINGSVEMPENIDAGAKEFDLFVKID
;
A
#
# COMPACT_ATOMS: atom_id res chain seq x y z
N MET A 1 15.92 -8.50 -24.08
CA MET A 1 16.07 -7.20 -23.38
C MET A 1 14.85 -6.97 -22.51
N LYS A 2 15.05 -6.59 -21.26
CA LYS A 2 13.94 -6.33 -20.33
C LYS A 2 13.26 -5.00 -20.66
N GLU A 3 11.94 -5.01 -20.57
CA GLU A 3 11.16 -3.77 -20.69
C GLU A 3 11.26 -2.94 -19.42
N LYS A 4 11.17 -1.63 -19.59
CA LYS A 4 11.15 -0.69 -18.48
C LYS A 4 9.81 -0.76 -17.75
N LEU A 5 9.87 -0.72 -16.42
CA LEU A 5 8.69 -0.64 -15.56
C LEU A 5 8.89 0.48 -14.55
N ILE A 6 7.98 1.44 -14.51
CA ILE A 6 8.00 2.49 -13.50
C ILE A 6 7.15 2.04 -12.32
N ILE A 7 7.79 1.84 -11.18
CA ILE A 7 7.11 1.56 -9.92
C ILE A 7 6.79 2.92 -9.28
N VAL A 8 5.52 3.25 -9.23
CA VAL A 8 5.04 4.57 -8.81
C VAL A 8 4.80 4.56 -7.30
N THR A 9 5.78 5.01 -6.56
CA THR A 9 5.72 5.11 -5.10
C THR A 9 6.68 6.17 -4.59
N GLY A 10 6.25 6.93 -3.59
CA GLY A 10 7.13 7.84 -2.85
C GLY A 10 7.92 7.15 -1.73
N ASN A 11 7.68 5.86 -1.51
CA ASN A 11 8.32 5.07 -0.45
C ASN A 11 9.49 4.25 -1.05
N SER A 12 10.73 4.67 -0.74
CA SER A 12 11.94 4.02 -1.26
C SER A 12 12.09 2.58 -0.77
N LEU A 13 11.64 2.27 0.43
CA LEU A 13 11.68 0.90 0.96
C LEU A 13 10.73 -0.01 0.18
N LYS A 14 9.52 0.46 -0.09
CA LYS A 14 8.55 -0.27 -0.90
C LYS A 14 9.06 -0.48 -2.32
N PHE A 15 9.70 0.52 -2.91
CA PHE A 15 10.35 0.37 -4.21
C PHE A 15 11.40 -0.75 -4.19
N LYS A 16 12.25 -0.79 -3.17
CA LYS A 16 13.26 -1.85 -3.04
C LYS A 16 12.61 -3.24 -2.93
N GLU A 17 11.59 -3.37 -2.10
CA GLU A 17 10.88 -4.64 -1.91
C GLU A 17 10.26 -5.15 -3.20
N LEU A 18 9.54 -4.29 -3.92
CA LEU A 18 8.91 -4.66 -5.18
C LEU A 18 9.93 -4.94 -6.27
N SER A 19 10.97 -4.13 -6.38
CA SER A 19 11.98 -4.28 -7.43
C SER A 19 12.83 -5.52 -7.26
N LEU A 20 13.03 -6.03 -6.05
CA LEU A 20 13.78 -7.28 -5.82
C LEU A 20 13.21 -8.44 -6.67
N GLU A 21 11.90 -8.58 -6.71
CA GLU A 21 11.26 -9.62 -7.50
C GLU A 21 11.08 -9.22 -8.96
N LEU A 22 10.67 -7.99 -9.20
CA LEU A 22 10.32 -7.54 -10.54
C LEU A 22 11.53 -7.28 -11.44
N ASN A 23 12.72 -7.05 -10.89
CA ASN A 23 13.95 -6.93 -11.67
C ASN A 23 14.32 -8.20 -12.41
N LYS A 24 13.75 -9.33 -12.05
CA LYS A 24 13.91 -10.58 -12.79
C LYS A 24 13.28 -10.50 -14.18
N LEU A 25 12.23 -9.67 -14.33
CA LEU A 25 11.42 -9.56 -15.54
C LEU A 25 11.52 -8.18 -16.22
N PHE A 26 11.72 -7.13 -15.44
CA PHE A 26 11.67 -5.74 -15.89
C PHE A 26 12.93 -4.99 -15.48
N LEU A 27 13.17 -3.89 -16.17
CA LEU A 27 14.10 -2.87 -15.74
C LEU A 27 13.32 -1.84 -14.92
N CYS A 28 13.38 -1.96 -13.59
CA CYS A 28 12.56 -1.18 -12.67
C CYS A 28 13.16 0.19 -12.38
N GLU A 29 12.32 1.23 -12.47
CA GLU A 29 12.66 2.59 -12.06
C GLU A 29 11.60 3.09 -11.08
N GLN A 30 12.02 3.88 -10.10
CA GLN A 30 11.09 4.54 -9.20
C GLN A 30 10.52 5.81 -9.84
N GLY A 31 9.21 5.97 -9.79
CA GLY A 31 8.53 7.19 -10.23
C GLY A 31 7.68 7.78 -9.12
N ILE A 32 7.57 9.10 -9.12
CA ILE A 32 6.68 9.82 -8.20
C ILE A 32 5.63 10.53 -9.05
N LEU A 33 4.35 10.30 -8.73
CA LEU A 33 3.24 10.94 -9.41
C LEU A 33 2.97 12.31 -8.76
N PRO A 34 3.30 13.42 -9.45
CA PRO A 34 3.14 14.74 -8.86
C PRO A 34 1.67 15.16 -8.80
N ASP A 35 1.34 15.94 -7.78
CA ASP A 35 0.02 16.58 -7.63
C ASP A 35 -1.17 15.62 -7.70
N TYR A 36 -0.94 14.35 -7.33
CA TYR A 36 -1.99 13.34 -7.33
C TYR A 36 -2.67 13.26 -5.96
N PHE A 37 -4.00 13.32 -5.98
CA PHE A 37 -4.83 13.10 -4.79
C PHE A 37 -5.64 11.82 -4.98
N GLU A 38 -5.55 10.92 -4.01
CA GLU A 38 -6.34 9.69 -4.05
C GLU A 38 -7.83 10.00 -3.91
N ILE A 39 -8.64 9.35 -4.73
CA ILE A 39 -10.10 9.45 -4.63
C ILE A 39 -10.58 8.69 -3.39
N GLN A 40 -11.80 9.00 -2.96
CA GLN A 40 -12.52 8.16 -2.01
C GLN A 40 -13.26 7.06 -2.79
N GLY A 41 -13.20 5.83 -2.28
CA GLY A 41 -13.85 4.71 -2.94
C GLY A 41 -13.41 3.38 -2.36
N THR A 42 -13.79 2.31 -3.01
CA THR A 42 -13.31 0.97 -2.68
C THR A 42 -11.83 0.83 -3.06
N PRO A 43 -11.10 -0.13 -2.47
CA PRO A 43 -9.71 -0.39 -2.88
C PRO A 43 -9.57 -0.62 -4.38
N ALA A 44 -10.51 -1.34 -5.01
CA ALA A 44 -10.48 -1.57 -6.45
C ALA A 44 -10.65 -0.28 -7.26
N GLU A 45 -11.54 0.60 -6.85
CA GLU A 45 -11.73 1.92 -7.49
C GLU A 45 -10.50 2.80 -7.35
N ILE A 46 -9.92 2.83 -6.15
CA ILE A 46 -8.72 3.63 -5.84
C ILE A 46 -7.54 3.17 -6.69
N ILE A 47 -7.26 1.87 -6.74
CA ILE A 47 -6.13 1.35 -7.50
C ILE A 47 -6.30 1.60 -9.00
N ASN A 48 -7.51 1.43 -9.52
CA ASN A 48 -7.79 1.67 -10.93
C ASN A 48 -7.59 3.14 -11.30
N HIS A 49 -8.10 4.05 -10.50
CA HIS A 49 -7.94 5.49 -10.72
C HIS A 49 -6.47 5.90 -10.69
N LYS A 50 -5.74 5.44 -9.68
CA LYS A 50 -4.30 5.72 -9.53
C LYS A 50 -3.50 5.17 -10.71
N LEU A 51 -3.83 3.97 -11.15
CA LEU A 51 -3.17 3.31 -12.27
C LEU A 51 -3.32 4.12 -13.57
N LYS A 52 -4.54 4.57 -13.87
CA LYS A 52 -4.82 5.39 -15.06
C LYS A 52 -4.13 6.75 -14.98
N ALA A 53 -4.12 7.38 -13.82
CA ALA A 53 -3.43 8.65 -13.60
C ALA A 53 -1.91 8.50 -13.78
N ALA A 54 -1.33 7.43 -13.26
CA ALA A 54 0.08 7.15 -13.40
C ALA A 54 0.47 6.94 -14.86
N TYR A 55 -0.29 6.14 -15.59
CA TYR A 55 -0.01 5.92 -17.01
C TYR A 55 -0.16 7.20 -17.84
N ALA A 56 -1.18 8.00 -17.56
CA ALA A 56 -1.38 9.28 -18.24
C ALA A 56 -0.20 10.23 -18.06
N HIS A 57 0.46 10.17 -16.90
CA HIS A 57 1.63 11.01 -16.60
C HIS A 57 2.92 10.46 -17.23
N PHE A 58 3.22 9.19 -16.99
CA PHE A 58 4.51 8.60 -17.39
C PHE A 58 4.50 8.12 -18.86
N LYS A 59 3.37 7.71 -19.37
CA LYS A 59 3.21 7.16 -20.74
C LYS A 59 4.15 5.99 -21.04
N GLU A 60 4.45 5.24 -20.02
CA GLU A 60 5.28 4.02 -20.05
C GLU A 60 4.61 2.99 -19.13
N PRO A 61 4.98 1.71 -19.20
CA PRO A 61 4.43 0.71 -18.29
C PRO A 61 4.62 1.12 -16.83
N VAL A 62 3.55 1.09 -16.05
CA VAL A 62 3.51 1.52 -14.65
C VAL A 62 2.99 0.41 -13.75
N LEU A 63 3.52 0.38 -12.54
CA LEU A 63 3.00 -0.40 -11.43
C LEU A 63 2.65 0.55 -10.29
N VAL A 64 1.44 0.44 -9.79
CA VAL A 64 0.98 1.17 -8.61
C VAL A 64 0.55 0.19 -7.53
N ASP A 65 0.59 0.64 -6.28
CA ASP A 65 0.11 -0.15 -5.15
C ASP A 65 -0.80 0.67 -4.26
N ASP A 66 -1.62 -0.05 -3.50
CA ASP A 66 -2.42 0.52 -2.43
C ASP A 66 -2.53 -0.50 -1.31
N THR A 67 -2.24 -0.08 -0.09
CA THR A 67 -2.32 -0.92 1.10
C THR A 67 -3.43 -0.41 2.00
N SER A 68 -4.23 -1.32 2.53
CA SER A 68 -5.37 -1.02 3.41
C SER A 68 -5.24 -1.79 4.71
N LEU A 69 -5.68 -1.18 5.79
CA LEU A 69 -5.76 -1.81 7.11
C LEU A 69 -7.21 -1.75 7.59
N HIS A 70 -7.77 -2.90 7.89
CA HIS A 70 -9.18 -3.05 8.24
C HIS A 70 -9.32 -3.59 9.66
N PHE A 71 -9.81 -2.76 10.58
CA PHE A 71 -10.15 -3.20 11.93
C PHE A 71 -11.54 -3.81 11.94
N GLU A 72 -11.66 -5.04 12.38
CA GLU A 72 -12.96 -5.70 12.52
C GLU A 72 -13.87 -4.91 13.47
N GLU A 73 -13.31 -4.42 14.57
CA GLU A 73 -14.01 -3.61 15.57
C GLU A 73 -14.60 -2.32 15.01
N LEU A 74 -14.01 -1.78 13.94
CA LEU A 74 -14.47 -0.57 13.27
C LEU A 74 -15.24 -0.85 11.98
N GLY A 75 -15.72 -2.09 11.79
CA GLY A 75 -16.46 -2.47 10.59
C GLY A 75 -15.64 -2.41 9.31
N GLY A 76 -14.32 -2.55 9.43
CA GLY A 76 -13.40 -2.48 8.30
C GLY A 76 -12.73 -1.12 8.08
N PHE A 77 -13.10 -0.09 8.88
CA PHE A 77 -12.44 1.21 8.82
C PHE A 77 -11.04 1.11 9.47
N PRO A 78 -10.00 1.83 9.05
CA PRO A 78 -10.00 2.86 8.01
C PRO A 78 -9.94 2.33 6.56
N GLY A 79 -9.66 1.04 6.35
CA GLY A 79 -9.54 0.49 5.01
C GLY A 79 -8.47 1.20 4.19
N PRO A 80 -8.81 1.68 2.99
CA PRO A 80 -7.85 2.38 2.12
C PRO A 80 -7.45 3.77 2.64
N TYR A 81 -8.13 4.29 3.68
CA TYR A 81 -7.83 5.61 4.25
C TYR A 81 -6.81 5.56 5.39
N ILE A 82 -6.01 4.50 5.44
CA ILE A 82 -5.03 4.27 6.50
C ILE A 82 -4.04 5.44 6.66
N LYS A 83 -3.64 6.07 5.58
CA LYS A 83 -2.71 7.21 5.63
C LYS A 83 -3.29 8.38 6.41
N ASP A 84 -4.55 8.72 6.15
CA ASP A 84 -5.22 9.80 6.87
C ASP A 84 -5.52 9.42 8.31
N PHE A 85 -5.87 8.16 8.54
CA PHE A 85 -6.12 7.63 9.87
C PHE A 85 -4.90 7.78 10.78
N ILE A 86 -3.71 7.37 10.32
CA ILE A 86 -2.49 7.44 11.14
C ILE A 86 -1.94 8.84 11.32
N LYS A 87 -2.33 9.81 10.49
CA LYS A 87 -2.03 11.22 10.74
C LYS A 87 -2.71 11.73 12.00
N HIS A 88 -3.92 11.25 12.28
CA HIS A 88 -4.73 11.67 13.41
C HIS A 88 -4.60 10.74 14.61
N LEU A 89 -4.29 9.47 14.36
CA LEU A 89 -4.00 8.48 15.39
C LEU A 89 -2.65 7.81 15.07
N PRO A 90 -1.54 8.37 15.54
CA PRO A 90 -0.21 7.82 15.26
C PRO A 90 -0.11 6.33 15.57
N VAL A 91 0.68 5.62 14.81
CA VAL A 91 0.77 4.14 14.81
C VAL A 91 0.97 3.57 16.22
N TYR A 92 1.80 4.21 17.04
CA TYR A 92 2.00 3.78 18.42
C TYR A 92 0.70 3.84 19.23
N LYS A 93 -0.04 4.96 19.12
CA LYS A 93 -1.34 5.12 19.80
C LYS A 93 -2.39 4.15 19.27
N MET A 94 -2.36 3.88 17.97
CA MET A 94 -3.19 2.87 17.35
C MET A 94 -2.92 1.49 17.97
N GLY A 95 -1.65 1.12 18.10
CA GLY A 95 -1.25 -0.14 18.72
C GLY A 95 -1.74 -0.28 20.16
N VAL A 96 -1.60 0.77 20.97
CA VAL A 96 -2.10 0.78 22.34
C VAL A 96 -3.62 0.64 22.40
N LYS A 97 -4.33 1.42 21.58
CA LYS A 97 -5.79 1.48 21.61
C LYS A 97 -6.44 0.18 21.13
N PHE A 98 -5.89 -0.44 20.12
CA PHE A 98 -6.50 -1.60 19.46
C PHE A 98 -5.79 -2.92 19.77
N ALA A 99 -4.86 -2.94 20.72
CA ALA A 99 -4.16 -4.17 21.12
C ALA A 99 -5.14 -5.32 21.40
N GLY A 100 -4.87 -6.48 20.82
CA GLY A 100 -5.71 -7.68 20.96
C GLY A 100 -6.90 -7.76 20.03
N THR A 101 -7.19 -6.72 19.24
CA THR A 101 -8.31 -6.75 18.29
C THR A 101 -7.91 -7.36 16.96
N ARG A 102 -8.89 -7.85 16.23
CA ARG A 102 -8.68 -8.48 14.91
C ARG A 102 -8.56 -7.43 13.82
N VAL A 103 -7.60 -7.66 12.92
CA VAL A 103 -7.38 -6.82 11.74
C VAL A 103 -7.12 -7.69 10.53
N ASN A 104 -7.36 -7.12 9.35
CA ASN A 104 -6.75 -7.65 8.14
C ASN A 104 -6.04 -6.53 7.37
N VAL A 105 -5.02 -6.93 6.64
CA VAL A 105 -4.24 -6.05 5.78
C VAL A 105 -4.40 -6.53 4.37
N SER A 106 -4.80 -5.67 3.46
CA SER A 106 -4.86 -5.99 2.04
C SER A 106 -3.90 -5.11 1.25
N CYS A 107 -3.25 -5.71 0.27
CA CYS A 107 -2.39 -5.02 -0.67
C CYS A 107 -2.92 -5.24 -2.08
N TRP A 108 -3.09 -4.15 -2.80
CA TRP A 108 -3.53 -4.14 -4.19
C TRP A 108 -2.39 -3.66 -5.07
N LEU A 109 -2.19 -4.36 -6.17
CA LEU A 109 -1.20 -3.97 -7.18
C LEU A 109 -1.91 -3.82 -8.52
N GLY A 110 -1.57 -2.76 -9.23
CA GLY A 110 -2.08 -2.51 -10.57
C GLY A 110 -0.92 -2.30 -11.56
N TYR A 111 -1.01 -2.95 -12.70
CA TYR A 111 -0.08 -2.81 -13.82
C TYR A 111 -0.84 -2.33 -15.05
N TYR A 112 -0.28 -1.41 -15.79
CA TYR A 112 -0.85 -0.94 -17.05
C TYR A 112 0.27 -0.47 -18.00
N ASP A 113 0.23 -0.97 -19.24
CA ASP A 113 1.22 -0.60 -20.26
C ASP A 113 0.59 0.17 -21.44
N GLY A 114 -0.67 0.59 -21.29
CA GLY A 114 -1.44 1.27 -22.32
C GLY A 114 -2.35 0.34 -23.11
N VAL A 115 -2.12 -0.96 -23.03
CA VAL A 115 -2.92 -2.00 -23.70
C VAL A 115 -3.40 -3.03 -22.69
N LYS A 116 -2.48 -3.63 -21.96
CA LYS A 116 -2.77 -4.66 -20.98
C LYS A 116 -2.89 -4.05 -19.57
N GLU A 117 -3.97 -4.40 -18.88
CA GLU A 117 -4.22 -4.02 -17.50
C GLU A 117 -4.30 -5.27 -16.63
N VAL A 118 -3.59 -5.26 -15.50
CA VAL A 118 -3.64 -6.34 -14.52
C VAL A 118 -3.81 -5.71 -13.14
N ILE A 119 -4.85 -6.11 -12.42
CA ILE A 119 -5.06 -5.72 -11.02
C ILE A 119 -5.17 -6.99 -10.19
N VAL A 120 -4.33 -7.08 -9.16
CA VAL A 120 -4.31 -8.21 -8.23
C VAL A 120 -4.35 -7.71 -6.80
N ASN A 121 -4.79 -8.57 -5.88
CA ASN A 121 -4.76 -8.25 -4.46
C ASN A 121 -4.44 -9.48 -3.63
N GLY A 122 -3.95 -9.24 -2.42
CA GLY A 122 -3.74 -10.25 -1.39
C GLY A 122 -4.16 -9.68 -0.05
N THR A 123 -4.69 -10.54 0.82
CA THR A 123 -5.13 -10.16 2.16
C THR A 123 -4.54 -11.14 3.16
N ILE A 124 -4.05 -10.60 4.27
CA ILE A 124 -3.61 -11.38 5.42
C ILE A 124 -4.43 -11.00 6.63
N ASN A 125 -4.70 -11.98 7.49
CA ASN A 125 -5.44 -11.79 8.72
C ASN A 125 -4.50 -11.85 9.90
N GLY A 126 -4.83 -11.11 10.94
CA GLY A 126 -4.01 -11.05 12.13
C GLY A 126 -4.70 -10.32 13.27
N SER A 127 -3.91 -9.94 14.24
CA SER A 127 -4.35 -9.15 15.40
C SER A 127 -3.36 -8.03 15.65
N VAL A 128 -3.84 -6.96 16.28
CA VAL A 128 -2.98 -5.87 16.72
C VAL A 128 -2.21 -6.32 17.96
N GLU A 129 -0.91 -6.16 17.95
CA GLU A 129 -0.03 -6.50 19.05
C GLU A 129 1.04 -5.42 19.22
N MET A 130 1.31 -5.04 20.46
CA MET A 130 2.39 -4.11 20.75
C MET A 130 3.71 -4.88 20.76
N PRO A 131 4.63 -4.61 19.81
CA PRO A 131 5.93 -5.26 19.82
C PRO A 131 6.78 -4.80 21.02
N GLU A 132 7.67 -5.67 21.47
CA GLU A 132 8.65 -5.30 22.49
C GLU A 132 9.63 -4.27 21.92
N ASN A 133 10.07 -3.33 22.77
CA ASN A 133 11.07 -2.33 22.40
C ASN A 133 10.70 -1.44 21.18
N ILE A 134 9.41 -1.17 21.00
CA ILE A 134 8.96 -0.29 19.95
C ILE A 134 9.16 1.19 20.34
N ASP A 135 9.62 1.98 19.38
CA ASP A 135 9.69 3.43 19.54
C ASP A 135 8.30 4.05 19.35
N ALA A 136 7.94 4.98 20.23
CA ALA A 136 6.69 5.74 20.11
C ALA A 136 6.60 6.57 18.83
N GLY A 137 7.73 6.84 18.16
CA GLY A 137 7.80 7.51 16.87
C GLY A 137 7.72 6.60 15.65
N ALA A 138 7.50 5.27 15.84
CA ALA A 138 7.36 4.32 14.74
C ALA A 138 6.22 4.72 13.80
N LYS A 139 6.45 4.60 12.49
CA LYS A 139 5.49 5.02 11.45
C LYS A 139 4.90 3.86 10.66
N GLU A 140 5.54 2.69 10.69
CA GLU A 140 5.06 1.51 9.97
C GLU A 140 4.05 0.74 10.81
N PHE A 141 2.79 0.69 10.35
CA PHE A 141 1.73 -0.01 11.08
C PHE A 141 1.89 -1.54 11.04
N ASP A 142 2.57 -2.09 10.06
CA ASP A 142 2.80 -3.53 9.92
C ASP A 142 3.59 -4.11 11.11
N LEU A 143 4.42 -3.31 11.78
CA LEU A 143 5.11 -3.71 13.01
C LEU A 143 4.15 -4.06 14.14
N PHE A 144 2.91 -3.59 14.09
CA PHE A 144 1.88 -3.79 15.10
C PHE A 144 0.88 -4.88 14.72
N VAL A 145 1.08 -5.56 13.60
CA VAL A 145 0.18 -6.62 13.14
C VAL A 145 0.89 -7.97 13.28
N LYS A 146 0.31 -8.82 14.14
CA LYS A 146 0.73 -10.21 14.26
C LYS A 146 -0.12 -11.05 13.32
N ILE A 147 0.52 -11.71 12.37
CA ILE A 147 -0.12 -12.57 11.39
C ILE A 147 -0.56 -13.87 12.06
N ASP A 148 -1.73 -14.36 11.70
CA ASP A 148 -2.26 -15.66 12.18
C ASP A 148 -1.39 -16.83 11.74
#